data_2fc3e084440e773b99c13659a2a654fc
#
_entry.id   2fc3e084440e773b99c13659a2a654fc
#
_cell.length_a   1.000
_cell.length_b   1.000
_cell.length_c   1.000
_cell.angle_alpha   90.00
_cell.angle_beta   90.00
_cell.angle_gamma   90.00
#
_symmetry.space_group_name_H-M   'P 1'
#
loop_
_entity.id
_entity.type
_entity.pdbx_description
1 polymer ?
#
loop_
_entity_poly.entity_id
_entity_poly.type
_entity_poly.pdbx_seq_one_letter_code
_entity_poly.pdbx_strand_id
1 'polypeptide(L)'
;NGNIKKESHGPVVTLNEFEPAAGVKVSKIINLSDDIARNTSSESARIATILGSNTVGIELPNNVRENVYLSEILNNPDFKKRDIKLPIALGKSISGKPIVGDLSSMPHLLIAGTTGSGKSVCINTIILSLLYRHTPEKCKFILIDPKMLELSTYEGIPHLLCPVIT
;
A
#
# COMPACT_ATOMS: atom_id res chain seq x y z
N ASN A 1 19.92 -16.42 18.90
CA ASN A 1 21.24 -16.05 18.38
C ASN A 1 21.16 -15.90 16.85
N GLY A 2 21.81 -14.87 16.31
CA GLY A 2 21.84 -14.49 14.90
C GLY A 2 22.28 -13.05 14.75
N ASN A 3 22.27 -12.52 13.52
CA ASN A 3 22.73 -11.16 13.22
C ASN A 3 21.71 -10.41 12.35
N ILE A 4 21.59 -9.09 12.58
CA ILE A 4 20.88 -8.20 11.67
C ILE A 4 21.79 -7.97 10.45
N LYS A 5 21.30 -8.29 9.25
CA LYS A 5 22.05 -8.12 8.00
C LYS A 5 21.73 -6.80 7.31
N LYS A 6 20.48 -6.36 7.43
CA LYS A 6 20.01 -5.15 6.77
C LYS A 6 18.87 -4.54 7.55
N GLU A 7 18.82 -3.23 7.55
CA GLU A 7 17.72 -2.43 8.06
C GLU A 7 17.20 -1.54 6.96
N SER A 8 15.88 -1.54 6.74
CA SER A 8 15.21 -0.74 5.72
C SER A 8 14.12 0.10 6.38
N HIS A 9 14.30 1.41 6.39
CA HIS A 9 13.36 2.36 6.95
C HIS A 9 12.29 2.73 5.92
N GLY A 10 11.03 2.44 6.24
CA GLY A 10 9.87 2.89 5.50
C GLY A 10 9.14 4.02 6.22
N PRO A 11 8.08 4.59 5.62
CA PRO A 11 7.32 5.69 6.21
C PRO A 11 6.53 5.30 7.47
N VAL A 12 6.15 4.04 7.60
CA VAL A 12 5.29 3.53 8.68
C VAL A 12 5.99 2.47 9.52
N VAL A 13 6.74 1.58 8.88
CA VAL A 13 7.44 0.47 9.52
C VAL A 13 8.90 0.42 9.10
N THR A 14 9.74 -0.16 9.97
CA THR A 14 11.13 -0.50 9.69
C THR A 14 11.24 -2.01 9.57
N LEU A 15 11.83 -2.49 8.47
CA LEU A 15 12.12 -3.90 8.23
C LEU A 15 13.55 -4.21 8.62
N ASN A 16 13.72 -5.13 9.56
CA ASN A 16 15.01 -5.68 9.97
C ASN A 16 15.17 -7.09 9.40
N GLU A 17 16.15 -7.29 8.55
CA GLU A 17 16.49 -8.60 8.01
C GLU A 17 17.44 -9.31 8.96
N PHE A 18 16.91 -10.32 9.65
CA PHE A 18 17.64 -11.09 10.65
C PHE A 18 18.08 -12.44 10.08
N GLU A 19 19.38 -12.75 10.16
CA GLU A 19 19.90 -14.06 9.83
C GLU A 19 20.01 -14.89 11.11
N PRO A 20 19.19 -15.95 11.25
CA PRO A 20 19.29 -16.86 12.38
C PRO A 20 20.64 -17.60 12.40
N ALA A 21 21.15 -17.88 13.59
CA ALA A 21 22.30 -18.76 13.72
C ALA A 21 21.98 -20.18 13.23
N ALA A 22 23.01 -20.94 12.83
CA ALA A 22 22.84 -22.30 12.36
C ALA A 22 22.07 -23.16 13.38
N GLY A 23 21.11 -23.95 12.91
CA GLY A 23 20.26 -24.82 13.73
C GLY A 23 19.07 -24.13 14.43
N VAL A 24 18.92 -22.83 14.31
CA VAL A 24 17.74 -22.12 14.84
C VAL A 24 16.57 -22.24 13.88
N LYS A 25 15.47 -22.84 14.33
CA LYS A 25 14.24 -22.96 13.53
C LYS A 25 13.52 -21.60 13.45
N VAL A 26 13.12 -21.20 12.24
CA VAL A 26 12.39 -19.95 11.98
C VAL A 26 11.09 -19.88 12.80
N SER A 27 10.38 -21.00 12.98
CA SER A 27 9.17 -21.06 13.80
C SER A 27 9.38 -20.58 15.24
N LYS A 28 10.55 -20.82 15.83
CA LYS A 28 10.89 -20.30 17.15
C LYS A 28 10.98 -18.78 17.18
N ILE A 29 11.47 -18.19 16.10
CA ILE A 29 11.59 -16.73 15.98
C ILE A 29 10.20 -16.12 15.79
N ILE A 30 9.36 -16.70 14.92
CA ILE A 30 7.98 -16.23 14.69
C ILE A 30 7.17 -16.23 15.99
N ASN A 31 7.34 -17.25 16.82
CA ASN A 31 6.64 -17.35 18.11
C ASN A 31 7.12 -16.33 19.16
N LEU A 32 8.20 -15.61 18.90
CA LEU A 32 8.72 -14.55 19.78
C LEU A 32 8.21 -13.14 19.39
N SER A 33 7.24 -13.03 18.48
CA SER A 33 6.73 -11.74 18.01
C SER A 33 6.31 -10.80 19.15
N ASP A 34 5.56 -11.32 20.13
CA ASP A 34 5.09 -10.54 21.27
C ASP A 34 6.25 -10.13 22.21
N ASP A 35 7.20 -11.03 22.42
CA ASP A 35 8.41 -10.74 23.22
C ASP A 35 9.29 -9.68 22.54
N ILE A 36 9.42 -9.74 21.22
CA ILE A 36 10.17 -8.75 20.45
C ILE A 36 9.46 -7.39 20.51
N ALA A 37 8.13 -7.36 20.30
CA ALA A 37 7.33 -6.14 20.41
C ALA A 37 7.52 -5.48 21.78
N ARG A 38 7.39 -6.25 22.85
CA ARG A 38 7.57 -5.77 24.22
C ARG A 38 8.98 -5.22 24.47
N ASN A 39 10.03 -5.97 24.06
CA ASN A 39 11.41 -5.58 24.29
C ASN A 39 11.86 -4.38 23.44
N THR A 40 11.18 -4.11 22.33
CA THR A 40 11.42 -2.94 21.48
C THR A 40 10.47 -1.78 21.78
N SER A 41 9.61 -1.92 22.79
CA SER A 41 8.57 -0.94 23.12
C SER A 41 7.67 -0.60 21.93
N SER A 42 7.42 -1.59 21.07
CA SER A 42 6.58 -1.48 19.89
C SER A 42 5.18 -2.02 20.18
N GLU A 43 4.16 -1.46 19.51
CA GLU A 43 2.76 -1.93 19.64
C GLU A 43 2.59 -3.38 19.11
N SER A 44 3.41 -3.76 18.13
CA SER A 44 3.39 -5.10 17.51
C SER A 44 4.73 -5.38 16.83
N ALA A 45 4.99 -6.66 16.54
CA ALA A 45 6.07 -7.07 15.66
C ALA A 45 5.52 -8.11 14.69
N ARG A 46 5.74 -7.92 13.40
CA ARG A 46 5.42 -8.89 12.37
C ARG A 46 6.67 -9.60 11.91
N ILE A 47 6.67 -10.92 11.95
CA ILE A 47 7.81 -11.74 11.58
C ILE A 47 7.40 -12.65 10.42
N ALA A 48 8.14 -12.60 9.32
CA ALA A 48 7.91 -13.42 8.15
C ALA A 48 9.22 -13.83 7.48
N THR A 49 9.20 -14.97 6.81
CA THR A 49 10.30 -15.39 5.96
C THR A 49 10.40 -14.52 4.72
N ILE A 50 11.62 -14.23 4.29
CA ILE A 50 11.88 -13.51 3.04
C ILE A 50 12.17 -14.54 1.97
N LEU A 51 11.35 -14.60 0.92
CA LEU A 51 11.50 -15.53 -0.19
C LEU A 51 12.84 -15.29 -0.89
N GLY A 52 13.55 -16.39 -1.14
CA GLY A 52 14.87 -16.35 -1.80
C GLY A 52 16.04 -15.91 -0.92
N SER A 53 15.82 -15.80 0.40
CA SER A 53 16.83 -15.43 1.39
C SER A 53 16.86 -16.42 2.55
N ASN A 54 18.02 -16.52 3.23
CA ASN A 54 18.17 -17.23 4.50
C ASN A 54 17.80 -16.34 5.70
N THR A 55 17.30 -15.13 5.47
CA THR A 55 16.93 -14.17 6.49
C THR A 55 15.45 -14.20 6.80
N VAL A 56 15.11 -13.73 7.99
CA VAL A 56 13.74 -13.52 8.47
C VAL A 56 13.50 -12.02 8.58
N GLY A 57 12.40 -11.54 8.02
CA GLY A 57 12.01 -10.14 8.13
C GLY A 57 11.29 -9.89 9.46
N ILE A 58 11.77 -8.94 10.24
CA ILE A 58 11.14 -8.43 11.46
C ILE A 58 10.71 -7.00 11.18
N GLU A 59 9.39 -6.80 11.05
CA GLU A 59 8.79 -5.49 10.82
C GLU A 59 8.36 -4.90 12.16
N LEU A 60 8.86 -3.70 12.45
CA LEU A 60 8.50 -2.93 13.64
C LEU A 60 7.87 -1.60 13.24
N PRO A 61 6.72 -1.20 13.83
CA PRO A 61 6.14 0.11 13.59
C PRO A 61 7.11 1.23 14.00
N ASN A 62 7.20 2.27 13.17
CA ASN A 62 7.98 3.45 13.52
C ASN A 62 7.28 4.22 14.64
N ASN A 63 8.06 4.78 15.57
CA ASN A 63 7.53 5.68 16.62
C ASN A 63 6.92 6.94 16.02
N VAL A 64 7.50 7.45 14.94
CA VAL A 64 6.99 8.59 14.17
C VAL A 64 6.63 8.08 12.78
N ARG A 65 5.35 8.14 12.43
CA ARG A 65 4.85 7.76 11.10
C ARG A 65 4.90 8.95 10.18
N GLU A 66 5.47 8.76 8.99
CA GLU A 66 5.50 9.77 7.94
C GLU A 66 4.21 9.72 7.11
N ASN A 67 3.73 10.88 6.68
CA ASN A 67 2.65 10.95 5.73
C ASN A 67 3.16 10.56 4.33
N VAL A 68 2.37 9.77 3.62
CA VAL A 68 2.61 9.43 2.21
C VAL A 68 1.63 10.24 1.37
N TYR A 69 2.15 11.19 0.61
CA TYR A 69 1.31 12.04 -0.23
C TYR A 69 1.10 11.44 -1.62
N LEU A 70 -0.12 11.54 -2.12
CA LEU A 70 -0.48 11.07 -3.47
C LEU A 70 0.39 11.73 -4.54
N SER A 71 0.70 13.01 -4.40
CA SER A 71 1.55 13.76 -5.33
C SER A 71 2.94 13.15 -5.53
N GLU A 72 3.51 12.53 -4.51
CA GLU A 72 4.81 11.87 -4.61
C GLU A 72 4.79 10.70 -5.59
N ILE A 73 3.67 9.96 -5.63
CA ILE A 73 3.51 8.80 -6.51
C ILE A 73 3.11 9.24 -7.91
N LEU A 74 2.19 10.21 -8.03
CA LEU A 74 1.77 10.74 -9.33
C LEU A 74 2.93 11.38 -10.11
N ASN A 75 3.89 12.00 -9.42
CA ASN A 75 5.08 12.59 -10.02
C ASN A 75 6.20 11.59 -10.31
N ASN A 76 6.08 10.36 -9.83
CA ASN A 76 7.10 9.33 -10.05
C ASN A 76 7.13 8.88 -11.54
N PRO A 77 8.32 8.63 -12.12
CA PRO A 77 8.44 8.14 -13.49
C PRO A 77 7.66 6.84 -13.75
N ASP A 78 7.55 5.95 -12.77
CA ASP A 78 6.82 4.70 -12.92
C ASP A 78 5.32 4.93 -13.16
N PHE A 79 4.72 5.96 -12.58
CA PHE A 79 3.33 6.33 -12.84
C PHE A 79 3.11 6.85 -14.27
N LYS A 80 4.14 7.42 -14.89
CA LYS A 80 4.10 8.02 -16.22
C LYS A 80 4.44 7.04 -17.35
N LYS A 81 4.76 5.78 -17.05
CA LYS A 81 5.07 4.75 -18.06
C LYS A 81 3.90 4.55 -19.02
N ARG A 82 4.21 4.46 -20.31
CA ARG A 82 3.19 4.36 -21.38
C ARG A 82 2.59 2.96 -21.53
N ASP A 83 3.29 1.95 -21.08
CA ASP A 83 2.85 0.54 -21.10
C ASP A 83 1.78 0.25 -20.05
N ILE A 84 1.66 1.08 -19.00
CA ILE A 84 0.59 0.98 -18.00
C ILE A 84 -0.64 1.72 -18.51
N LYS A 85 -1.71 0.96 -18.78
CA LYS A 85 -2.94 1.49 -19.39
C LYS A 85 -3.78 2.30 -18.41
N LEU A 86 -4.02 1.77 -17.22
CA LEU A 86 -4.81 2.40 -16.17
C LEU A 86 -4.00 2.48 -14.86
N PRO A 87 -2.98 3.37 -14.79
CA PRO A 87 -2.11 3.46 -13.62
C PRO A 87 -2.86 3.97 -12.41
N ILE A 88 -2.69 3.27 -11.30
CA ILE A 88 -3.21 3.65 -9.98
C ILE A 88 -2.08 3.75 -8.97
N ALA A 89 -2.08 4.81 -8.20
CA ALA A 89 -1.14 5.01 -7.11
C ALA A 89 -1.58 4.17 -5.91
N LEU A 90 -0.78 3.20 -5.50
CA LEU A 90 -1.11 2.31 -4.38
C LEU A 90 -0.49 2.75 -3.06
N GLY A 91 0.56 3.54 -3.11
CA GLY A 91 1.29 3.99 -1.92
C GLY A 91 2.79 3.79 -2.04
N LYS A 92 3.45 3.57 -0.91
CA LYS A 92 4.87 3.22 -0.83
C LYS A 92 5.06 1.84 -0.22
N SER A 93 6.10 1.16 -0.68
CA SER A 93 6.55 -0.10 -0.06
C SER A 93 7.13 0.17 1.33
N ILE A 94 7.42 -0.91 2.08
CA ILE A 94 8.10 -0.84 3.38
C ILE A 94 9.44 -0.09 3.26
N SER A 95 10.13 -0.21 2.11
CA SER A 95 11.40 0.51 1.85
C SER A 95 11.22 1.95 1.35
N GLY A 96 10.00 2.48 1.33
CA GLY A 96 9.69 3.84 0.89
C GLY A 96 9.61 4.04 -0.63
N LYS A 97 9.68 2.97 -1.43
CA LYS A 97 9.56 3.05 -2.90
C LYS A 97 8.10 3.22 -3.31
N PRO A 98 7.77 4.15 -4.22
CA PRO A 98 6.44 4.25 -4.80
C PRO A 98 5.97 2.95 -5.44
N ILE A 99 4.72 2.60 -5.22
CA ILE A 99 4.06 1.43 -5.82
C ILE A 99 2.93 1.90 -6.71
N VAL A 100 3.03 1.54 -7.98
CA VAL A 100 2.02 1.83 -9.01
C VAL A 100 1.47 0.50 -9.51
N GLY A 101 0.15 0.39 -9.57
CA GLY A 101 -0.54 -0.74 -10.18
C GLY A 101 -1.13 -0.37 -11.52
N ASP A 102 -1.54 -1.37 -12.29
CA ASP A 102 -2.35 -1.21 -13.50
C ASP A 102 -3.73 -1.82 -13.29
N LEU A 103 -4.75 -0.98 -13.17
CA LEU A 103 -6.13 -1.44 -12.97
C LEU A 103 -6.63 -2.27 -14.16
N SER A 104 -6.09 -2.06 -15.36
CA SER A 104 -6.47 -2.86 -16.54
C SER A 104 -6.08 -4.33 -16.42
N SER A 105 -5.06 -4.64 -15.63
CA SER A 105 -4.65 -6.02 -15.31
C SER A 105 -5.43 -6.63 -14.14
N MET A 106 -6.24 -5.83 -13.45
CA MET A 106 -7.10 -6.21 -12.34
C MET A 106 -8.56 -5.85 -12.63
N PRO A 107 -9.20 -6.50 -13.64
CA PRO A 107 -10.52 -6.08 -14.15
C PRO A 107 -11.63 -6.16 -13.09
N HIS A 108 -11.44 -6.98 -12.05
CA HIS A 108 -12.34 -7.11 -10.91
C HIS A 108 -11.52 -6.96 -9.63
N LEU A 109 -11.53 -5.77 -9.05
CA LEU A 109 -10.80 -5.45 -7.83
C LEU A 109 -11.79 -5.34 -6.65
N LEU A 110 -11.60 -6.19 -5.65
CA LEU A 110 -12.32 -6.08 -4.38
C LEU A 110 -11.46 -5.33 -3.36
N ILE A 111 -12.01 -4.27 -2.79
CA ILE A 111 -11.38 -3.50 -1.71
C ILE A 111 -12.25 -3.63 -0.46
N ALA A 112 -11.70 -4.19 0.59
CA ALA A 112 -12.38 -4.37 1.86
C ALA A 112 -11.55 -3.81 3.03
N GLY A 113 -12.24 -3.34 4.06
CA GLY A 113 -11.59 -2.82 5.26
C GLY A 113 -12.63 -2.33 6.28
N THR A 114 -12.24 -2.32 7.54
CA THR A 114 -13.05 -1.77 8.63
C THR A 114 -13.11 -0.24 8.56
N THR A 115 -13.99 0.36 9.34
CA THR A 115 -14.03 1.83 9.49
C THR A 115 -12.67 2.35 9.94
N GLY A 116 -12.19 3.40 9.26
CA GLY A 116 -10.88 3.99 9.56
C GLY A 116 -9.67 3.27 8.94
N SER A 117 -9.86 2.13 8.24
CA SER A 117 -8.75 1.41 7.58
C SER A 117 -8.16 2.10 6.35
N GLY A 118 -8.79 3.19 5.87
CA GLY A 118 -8.38 3.90 4.67
C GLY A 118 -9.03 3.44 3.37
N LYS A 119 -10.09 2.62 3.42
CA LYS A 119 -10.82 2.14 2.23
C LYS A 119 -11.29 3.29 1.33
N SER A 120 -11.96 4.29 1.89
CA SER A 120 -12.44 5.46 1.16
C SER A 120 -11.30 6.29 0.57
N VAL A 121 -10.21 6.45 1.31
CA VAL A 121 -8.98 7.09 0.81
C VAL A 121 -8.41 6.33 -0.38
N CYS A 122 -8.35 5.00 -0.31
CA CYS A 122 -7.89 4.15 -1.40
C CYS A 122 -8.74 4.30 -2.67
N ILE A 123 -10.07 4.29 -2.54
CA ILE A 123 -11.00 4.47 -3.67
C ILE A 123 -10.80 5.86 -4.31
N ASN A 124 -10.73 6.92 -3.49
CA ASN A 124 -10.45 8.27 -3.98
C ASN A 124 -9.09 8.35 -4.68
N THR A 125 -8.06 7.72 -4.13
CA THR A 125 -6.73 7.67 -4.73
C THR A 125 -6.75 7.00 -6.11
N ILE A 126 -7.51 5.93 -6.28
CA ILE A 126 -7.68 5.24 -7.57
C ILE A 126 -8.36 6.17 -8.58
N ILE A 127 -9.48 6.80 -8.22
CA ILE A 127 -10.20 7.72 -9.10
C ILE A 127 -9.30 8.90 -9.49
N LEU A 128 -8.65 9.55 -8.52
CA LEU A 128 -7.75 10.68 -8.77
C LEU A 128 -6.55 10.29 -9.63
N SER A 129 -6.00 9.10 -9.46
CA SER A 129 -4.91 8.57 -10.29
C SER A 129 -5.32 8.51 -11.77
N LEU A 130 -6.51 8.00 -12.05
CA LEU A 130 -7.03 7.88 -13.41
C LEU A 130 -7.40 9.25 -13.99
N LEU A 131 -7.98 10.15 -13.21
CA LEU A 131 -8.27 11.53 -13.62
C LEU A 131 -7.00 12.32 -13.93
N TYR A 132 -5.94 12.10 -13.14
CA TYR A 132 -4.66 12.75 -13.39
C TYR A 132 -3.97 12.24 -14.66
N ARG A 133 -4.15 10.97 -14.97
CA ARG A 133 -3.48 10.30 -16.10
C ARG A 133 -4.20 10.44 -17.43
N HIS A 134 -5.51 10.48 -17.42
CA HIS A 134 -6.33 10.39 -18.63
C HIS A 134 -7.33 11.54 -18.80
N THR A 135 -7.48 11.95 -20.06
CA THR A 135 -8.57 12.84 -20.48
C THR A 135 -9.91 12.08 -20.56
N PRO A 136 -11.05 12.80 -20.59
CA PRO A 136 -12.37 12.17 -20.69
C PRO A 136 -12.57 11.28 -21.93
N GLU A 137 -11.84 11.53 -23.02
CA GLU A 137 -11.90 10.72 -24.24
C GLU A 137 -11.24 9.36 -24.06
N LYS A 138 -10.25 9.25 -23.15
CA LYS A 138 -9.46 8.03 -22.95
C LYS A 138 -9.92 7.20 -21.77
N CYS A 139 -10.58 7.80 -20.79
CA CYS A 139 -11.08 7.12 -19.60
C CYS A 139 -12.43 7.69 -19.18
N LYS A 140 -13.39 6.82 -19.01
CA LYS A 140 -14.74 7.15 -18.56
C LYS A 140 -15.07 6.38 -17.28
N PHE A 141 -15.94 6.97 -16.46
CA PHE A 141 -16.40 6.39 -15.21
C PHE A 141 -17.90 6.19 -15.18
N ILE A 142 -18.31 5.09 -14.56
CA ILE A 142 -19.63 4.91 -13.98
C ILE A 142 -19.41 4.74 -12.49
N LEU A 143 -19.93 5.65 -11.68
CA LEU A 143 -19.81 5.63 -10.23
C LEU A 143 -21.16 5.28 -9.60
N ILE A 144 -21.15 4.30 -8.70
CA ILE A 144 -22.34 3.83 -7.98
C ILE A 144 -22.07 3.98 -6.48
N ASP A 145 -22.85 4.84 -5.82
CA ASP A 145 -22.72 5.12 -4.37
C ASP A 145 -24.10 5.06 -3.69
N PRO A 146 -24.62 3.85 -3.41
CA PRO A 146 -25.97 3.67 -2.88
C PRO A 146 -26.16 4.29 -1.49
N LYS A 147 -25.08 4.65 -0.81
CA LYS A 147 -25.12 5.32 0.51
C LYS A 147 -24.98 6.83 0.43
N MET A 148 -24.66 7.38 -0.72
CA MET A 148 -24.45 8.83 -0.98
C MET A 148 -23.41 9.47 -0.04
N LEU A 149 -22.36 8.72 0.35
CA LEU A 149 -21.41 9.15 1.37
C LEU A 149 -20.04 9.56 0.83
N GLU A 150 -19.61 9.01 -0.30
CA GLU A 150 -18.20 9.11 -0.71
C GLU A 150 -17.99 9.67 -2.11
N LEU A 151 -18.86 9.38 -3.07
CA LEU A 151 -18.60 9.66 -4.49
C LEU A 151 -19.32 10.91 -5.03
N SER A 152 -20.19 11.55 -4.26
CA SER A 152 -20.90 12.76 -4.65
C SER A 152 -19.97 13.93 -5.02
N THR A 153 -18.77 13.96 -4.47
CA THR A 153 -17.72 14.93 -4.80
C THR A 153 -17.31 14.90 -6.28
N TYR A 154 -17.51 13.78 -6.95
CA TYR A 154 -17.18 13.61 -8.37
C TYR A 154 -18.33 13.97 -9.32
N GLU A 155 -19.49 14.38 -8.79
CA GLU A 155 -20.62 14.77 -9.63
C GLU A 155 -20.22 15.92 -10.56
N GLY A 156 -20.58 15.79 -11.84
CA GLY A 156 -20.33 16.81 -12.86
C GLY A 156 -18.95 16.78 -13.50
N ILE A 157 -18.04 15.88 -13.12
CA ILE A 157 -16.75 15.76 -13.81
C ILE A 157 -16.96 15.24 -15.25
N PRO A 158 -16.16 15.71 -16.23
CA PRO A 158 -16.36 15.34 -17.65
C PRO A 158 -16.08 13.87 -17.97
N HIS A 159 -15.43 13.15 -17.07
CA HIS A 159 -15.14 11.72 -17.22
C HIS A 159 -16.34 10.83 -16.92
N LEU A 160 -17.41 11.34 -16.29
CA LEU A 160 -18.61 10.54 -16.02
C LEU A 160 -19.39 10.25 -17.31
N LEU A 161 -19.82 8.99 -17.48
CA LEU A 161 -20.77 8.59 -18.52
C LEU A 161 -22.21 8.95 -18.18
N CYS A 162 -22.54 8.97 -16.91
CA CYS A 162 -23.84 9.35 -16.36
C CYS A 162 -23.63 9.98 -14.98
N PRO A 163 -24.63 10.69 -14.41
CA PRO A 163 -24.57 11.14 -13.02
C PRO A 163 -24.24 10.00 -12.07
N VAL A 164 -23.66 10.33 -10.90
CA VAL A 164 -23.40 9.32 -9.87
C VAL A 164 -24.70 8.61 -9.50
N ILE A 165 -24.71 7.29 -9.61
CA ILE A 165 -25.89 6.46 -9.35
C ILE A 165 -25.98 6.21 -7.84
N THR A 166 -27.14 6.46 -7.28
CA THR A 166 -27.43 6.28 -5.84
C THR A 166 -28.47 5.22 -5.59
#